data_5f74c9ce938f55fbc4417bdc67c7c712
#
_entry.id   5f74c9ce938f55fbc4417bdc67c7c712
#
_cell.length_a   1.000
_cell.length_b   1.000
_cell.length_c   1.000
_cell.angle_alpha   90.00
_cell.angle_beta   90.00
_cell.angle_gamma   90.00
#
_symmetry.space_group_name_H-M   'P 1'
#
loop_
_entity.id
_entity.type
_entity.pdbx_description
1 polymer ?
#
loop_
_entity_poly.entity_id
_entity_poly.type
_entity_poly.pdbx_seq_one_letter_code
_entity_poly.pdbx_strand_id
1 'polypeptide(L)'
;YYFIVTKLSFKKRMKFSISFIFLSLIIASCNNNDNFYEVDRGAYIDKLEGFWLGQCIGNWTGLITEMDKIGVPVDGKAGGFYTREDWGKIDQPNLWGSNNYSQYINYFFAEKDSIWGSDDDTDIEYIYQELLYNGESLDFTGEDIKKAWMTHIHHKEENFLWVSNQKAFDLMNQGIVPPETSNPDINPYYEMIDAQLTTEIFGLFAPTKPNIALDLSYLPIRTTARENAADIAEFYVIMHSLASKNTNYRSMKDKILWMAKTARSHLSDKKYPAKMFDFVYQKYCDQIPWEDARDELNFRYQIQNMDNYLWSKKDKTCNGCFAAGINFGASLISLLYGEGDLKETIKI
;
A
#
# COMPACT_ATOMS: atom_id res chain seq x y z
N TYR A 1 -46.90 -22.40 -23.77
CA TYR A 1 -46.22 -23.29 -22.82
C TYR A 1 -47.20 -23.81 -21.76
N TYR A 2 -48.34 -24.25 -22.19
CA TYR A 2 -49.25 -25.07 -21.42
C TYR A 2 -49.60 -26.25 -22.30
N PHE A 3 -49.12 -27.44 -21.98
CA PHE A 3 -49.66 -28.75 -22.30
C PHE A 3 -48.55 -29.78 -22.10
N ILE A 4 -48.52 -30.43 -20.99
CA ILE A 4 -48.17 -31.83 -20.68
C ILE A 4 -48.18 -32.04 -19.16
N VAL A 5 -49.36 -32.08 -18.55
CA VAL A 5 -49.50 -32.65 -17.19
C VAL A 5 -50.89 -33.26 -17.07
N THR A 6 -51.13 -34.35 -17.77
CA THR A 6 -52.23 -35.24 -17.39
C THR A 6 -51.97 -36.62 -17.94
N LYS A 7 -51.18 -37.43 -17.29
CA LYS A 7 -51.20 -38.90 -17.20
C LYS A 7 -49.83 -39.39 -16.61
N LEU A 8 -49.69 -39.28 -15.31
CA LEU A 8 -48.60 -39.98 -14.64
C LEU A 8 -49.19 -40.78 -13.47
N SER A 9 -49.01 -42.11 -13.50
CA SER A 9 -49.47 -43.06 -12.52
C SER A 9 -48.82 -42.79 -11.15
N PHE A 10 -49.47 -43.20 -10.08
CA PHE A 10 -49.09 -42.94 -8.66
C PHE A 10 -47.65 -43.32 -8.30
N LYS A 11 -47.03 -44.29 -9.00
CA LYS A 11 -45.62 -44.66 -8.81
C LYS A 11 -44.62 -43.60 -9.34
N LYS A 12 -45.00 -42.76 -10.31
CA LYS A 12 -44.17 -41.67 -10.82
C LYS A 12 -44.22 -40.43 -9.93
N ARG A 13 -45.32 -40.23 -9.14
CA ARG A 13 -45.44 -39.09 -8.19
C ARG A 13 -44.41 -39.12 -7.06
N MET A 14 -44.04 -40.30 -6.57
CA MET A 14 -43.06 -40.42 -5.49
C MET A 14 -41.63 -40.14 -5.96
N LYS A 15 -41.28 -40.55 -7.17
CA LYS A 15 -39.96 -40.20 -7.78
C LYS A 15 -39.87 -38.71 -8.14
N PHE A 16 -40.98 -38.10 -8.54
CA PHE A 16 -41.07 -36.68 -8.85
C PHE A 16 -40.95 -35.79 -7.59
N SER A 17 -41.56 -36.22 -6.50
CA SER A 17 -41.44 -35.52 -5.19
C SER A 17 -40.00 -35.54 -4.67
N ILE A 18 -39.28 -36.65 -4.79
CA ILE A 18 -37.86 -36.75 -4.38
C ILE A 18 -36.95 -35.89 -5.27
N SER A 19 -37.19 -35.88 -6.59
CA SER A 19 -36.46 -35.01 -7.51
C SER A 19 -36.77 -33.53 -7.27
N PHE A 20 -37.98 -33.17 -6.88
CA PHE A 20 -38.36 -31.79 -6.56
C PHE A 20 -37.72 -31.31 -5.25
N ILE A 21 -37.64 -32.19 -4.26
CA ILE A 21 -36.93 -31.92 -2.99
C ILE A 21 -35.44 -31.79 -3.23
N PHE A 22 -34.83 -32.61 -4.10
CA PHE A 22 -33.41 -32.48 -4.47
C PHE A 22 -33.14 -31.20 -5.30
N LEU A 23 -34.05 -30.81 -6.18
CA LEU A 23 -33.96 -29.58 -6.96
C LEU A 23 -34.15 -28.33 -6.07
N SER A 24 -35.05 -28.38 -5.09
CA SER A 24 -35.23 -27.29 -4.12
C SER A 24 -34.06 -27.19 -3.15
N LEU A 25 -33.39 -28.30 -2.80
CA LEU A 25 -32.13 -28.29 -2.01
C LEU A 25 -30.95 -27.73 -2.81
N ILE A 26 -30.87 -27.98 -4.11
CA ILE A 26 -29.87 -27.39 -4.99
C ILE A 26 -30.11 -25.89 -5.18
N ILE A 27 -31.36 -25.44 -5.30
CA ILE A 27 -31.70 -24.01 -5.41
C ILE A 27 -31.48 -23.30 -4.06
N ALA A 28 -31.72 -23.95 -2.94
CA ALA A 28 -31.43 -23.39 -1.61
C ALA A 28 -29.90 -23.34 -1.33
N SER A 29 -29.10 -24.18 -2.00
CA SER A 29 -27.64 -24.15 -1.92
C SER A 29 -27.00 -23.07 -2.81
N CYS A 30 -27.77 -22.43 -3.70
CA CYS A 30 -27.28 -21.34 -4.56
C CYS A 30 -27.62 -19.95 -4.03
N ASN A 31 -28.13 -19.82 -2.80
CA ASN A 31 -28.23 -18.55 -2.11
C ASN A 31 -26.89 -18.22 -1.43
N ASN A 32 -25.82 -18.14 -2.20
CA ASN A 32 -24.66 -17.37 -1.82
C ASN A 32 -25.01 -15.87 -1.95
N ASN A 33 -25.67 -15.34 -0.93
CA ASN A 33 -25.84 -13.90 -0.72
C ASN A 33 -24.51 -13.22 -0.33
N ASP A 34 -23.38 -13.78 -0.72
CA ASP A 34 -22.06 -13.40 -0.21
C ASP A 34 -21.36 -12.29 -0.99
N ASN A 35 -22.03 -11.60 -1.91
CA ASN A 35 -21.28 -10.74 -2.83
C ASN A 35 -21.69 -9.26 -2.88
N PHE A 36 -22.62 -8.80 -2.09
CA PHE A 36 -22.99 -7.40 -2.04
C PHE A 36 -22.68 -6.81 -0.66
N TYR A 37 -21.81 -5.80 -0.62
CA TYR A 37 -21.63 -4.95 0.54
C TYR A 37 -22.30 -3.61 0.23
N GLU A 38 -23.15 -3.16 1.13
CA GLU A 38 -23.66 -1.79 1.10
C GLU A 38 -22.61 -0.89 1.73
N VAL A 39 -22.17 0.11 0.98
CA VAL A 39 -21.29 1.17 1.46
C VAL A 39 -22.10 2.45 1.45
N ASP A 40 -22.25 3.09 2.60
CA ASP A 40 -22.86 4.42 2.66
C ASP A 40 -22.02 5.40 1.86
N ARG A 41 -22.64 6.09 0.92
CA ARG A 41 -21.95 6.99 -0.01
C ARG A 41 -21.26 8.15 0.71
N GLY A 42 -21.91 8.74 1.72
CA GLY A 42 -21.35 9.84 2.48
C GLY A 42 -20.12 9.40 3.25
N ALA A 43 -20.24 8.31 4.00
CA ALA A 43 -19.12 7.73 4.73
C ALA A 43 -17.96 7.29 3.81
N TYR A 44 -18.25 6.92 2.57
CA TYR A 44 -17.20 6.58 1.60
C TYR A 44 -16.48 7.82 1.07
N ILE A 45 -17.21 8.89 0.77
CA ILE A 45 -16.63 10.18 0.37
C ILE A 45 -15.70 10.70 1.48
N ASP A 46 -16.15 10.69 2.75
CA ASP A 46 -15.32 11.10 3.88
C ASP A 46 -14.00 10.31 3.97
N LYS A 47 -14.02 9.03 3.58
CA LYS A 47 -12.81 8.18 3.55
C LYS A 47 -11.87 8.53 2.39
N LEU A 48 -12.42 8.86 1.22
CA LEU A 48 -11.63 9.34 0.08
C LEU A 48 -10.94 10.68 0.40
N GLU A 49 -11.69 11.62 0.99
CA GLU A 49 -11.12 12.88 1.46
C GLU A 49 -10.06 12.65 2.54
N GLY A 50 -10.32 11.73 3.48
CA GLY A 50 -9.38 11.33 4.51
C GLY A 50 -8.11 10.68 3.96
N PHE A 51 -8.18 9.94 2.87
CA PHE A 51 -7.03 9.35 2.19
C PHE A 51 -6.11 10.46 1.64
N TRP A 52 -6.64 11.35 0.79
CA TRP A 52 -5.87 12.46 0.22
C TRP A 52 -5.30 13.39 1.29
N LEU A 53 -6.10 13.75 2.28
CA LEU A 53 -5.64 14.58 3.39
C LEU A 53 -4.55 13.87 4.21
N GLY A 54 -4.70 12.58 4.46
CA GLY A 54 -3.72 11.77 5.18
C GLY A 54 -2.37 11.71 4.47
N GLN A 55 -2.37 11.53 3.15
CA GLN A 55 -1.16 11.58 2.34
C GLN A 55 -0.47 12.95 2.42
N CYS A 56 -1.22 14.03 2.20
CA CYS A 56 -0.67 15.38 2.28
C CYS A 56 -0.03 15.65 3.65
N ILE A 57 -0.72 15.31 4.75
CA ILE A 57 -0.18 15.51 6.11
C ILE A 57 1.05 14.65 6.34
N GLY A 58 1.01 13.38 5.94
CA GLY A 58 2.13 12.45 6.10
C GLY A 58 3.36 12.91 5.34
N ASN A 59 3.19 13.25 4.06
CA ASN A 59 4.24 13.74 3.18
C ASN A 59 4.92 15.00 3.78
N TRP A 60 4.16 16.05 4.02
CA TRP A 60 4.73 17.31 4.50
C TRP A 60 5.33 17.22 5.90
N THR A 61 4.77 16.40 6.77
CA THR A 61 5.36 16.17 8.10
C THR A 61 6.65 15.37 7.99
N GLY A 62 6.70 14.38 7.11
CA GLY A 62 7.88 13.56 6.83
C GLY A 62 9.03 14.35 6.19
N LEU A 63 8.71 15.29 5.29
CA LEU A 63 9.72 16.12 4.62
C LEU A 63 10.61 16.93 5.58
N ILE A 64 10.13 17.24 6.79
CA ILE A 64 10.93 17.98 7.78
C ILE A 64 12.19 17.21 8.15
N THR A 65 12.05 15.89 8.36
CA THR A 65 13.15 15.02 8.82
C THR A 65 13.73 14.15 7.71
N GLU A 66 13.23 14.30 6.48
CA GLU A 66 13.69 13.50 5.35
C GLU A 66 15.16 13.77 5.05
N MET A 67 15.95 12.69 4.93
CA MET A 67 17.37 12.70 4.58
C MET A 67 18.28 13.45 5.57
N ASP A 68 17.86 13.70 6.80
CA ASP A 68 18.67 14.40 7.81
C ASP A 68 19.68 13.49 8.50
N LYS A 69 19.17 12.34 9.00
CA LYS A 69 19.97 11.38 9.77
C LYS A 69 20.26 10.14 8.92
N ILE A 70 20.93 10.32 7.79
CA ILE A 70 21.35 9.20 6.97
C ILE A 70 22.57 8.56 7.65
N GLY A 71 22.31 7.63 8.54
CA GLY A 71 23.32 7.06 9.38
C GLY A 71 24.09 5.92 8.70
N VAL A 72 25.40 6.05 8.68
CA VAL A 72 26.26 4.86 8.70
C VAL A 72 26.11 4.26 10.10
N PRO A 73 25.75 2.96 10.24
CA PRO A 73 25.67 2.33 11.54
C PRO A 73 27.00 2.48 12.31
N VAL A 74 26.94 3.03 13.50
CA VAL A 74 28.08 3.09 14.41
C VAL A 74 27.92 1.94 15.39
N ASP A 75 28.95 1.09 15.51
CA ASP A 75 28.98 -0.05 16.44
C ASP A 75 27.82 -1.05 16.30
N GLY A 76 27.34 -1.26 15.05
CA GLY A 76 26.24 -2.19 14.77
C GLY A 76 24.86 -1.71 15.18
N LYS A 77 24.74 -0.47 15.64
CA LYS A 77 23.47 0.20 15.86
C LYS A 77 23.11 1.05 14.65
N ALA A 78 21.81 1.20 14.41
CA ALA A 78 21.31 2.16 13.45
C ALA A 78 21.86 3.55 13.78
N GLY A 79 22.45 4.23 12.80
CA GLY A 79 23.07 5.53 13.04
C GLY A 79 22.01 6.60 13.18
N GLY A 80 21.83 7.09 14.38
CA GLY A 80 21.24 8.39 14.61
C GLY A 80 19.80 8.60 14.17
N PHE A 81 18.91 7.63 14.35
CA PHE A 81 17.48 7.84 14.14
C PHE A 81 16.91 8.88 15.10
N TYR A 82 15.86 9.53 14.65
CA TYR A 82 15.02 10.34 15.54
C TYR A 82 14.33 9.47 16.59
N THR A 83 14.07 10.05 17.72
CA THR A 83 13.34 9.45 18.84
C THR A 83 12.15 10.32 19.22
N ARG A 84 11.27 9.80 20.06
CA ARG A 84 10.14 10.57 20.60
C ARG A 84 10.58 11.88 21.27
N GLU A 85 11.78 11.93 21.84
CA GLU A 85 12.33 13.10 22.50
C GLU A 85 12.77 14.20 21.53
N ASP A 86 12.96 13.89 20.24
CA ASP A 86 13.34 14.89 19.24
C ASP A 86 12.15 15.73 18.77
N TRP A 87 10.94 15.25 19.02
CA TRP A 87 9.71 15.94 18.64
C TRP A 87 9.59 17.31 19.33
N GLY A 88 9.39 18.37 18.54
CA GLY A 88 9.34 19.76 18.98
C GLY A 88 10.70 20.42 19.14
N LYS A 89 11.80 19.71 18.93
CA LYS A 89 13.14 20.32 18.92
C LYS A 89 13.45 20.95 17.57
N ILE A 90 14.52 21.72 17.55
CA ILE A 90 15.05 22.33 16.31
C ILE A 90 15.51 21.20 15.39
N ASP A 91 15.08 21.29 14.17
CA ASP A 91 15.50 20.41 13.11
C ASP A 91 16.94 20.68 12.68
N GLN A 92 17.61 19.67 12.11
CA GLN A 92 18.93 19.78 11.54
C GLN A 92 18.87 19.87 10.00
N PRO A 93 19.88 20.41 9.33
CA PRO A 93 19.92 20.40 7.87
C PRO A 93 19.91 18.98 7.32
N ASN A 94 19.11 18.78 6.27
CA ASN A 94 19.11 17.53 5.52
C ASN A 94 20.40 17.35 4.69
N LEU A 95 20.52 16.22 3.99
CA LEU A 95 21.65 15.92 3.14
C LEU A 95 21.99 17.03 2.12
N TRP A 96 20.99 17.78 1.67
CA TRP A 96 21.16 18.88 0.71
C TRP A 96 21.52 20.21 1.39
N GLY A 97 21.62 20.23 2.72
CA GLY A 97 22.01 21.40 3.50
C GLY A 97 20.92 22.47 3.63
N SER A 98 19.66 22.08 3.49
CA SER A 98 18.51 23.00 3.61
C SER A 98 17.54 22.55 4.69
N ASN A 99 16.91 23.50 5.39
CA ASN A 99 15.81 23.31 6.36
C ASN A 99 14.63 24.16 5.90
N ASN A 100 14.19 23.95 4.68
CA ASN A 100 13.29 24.92 4.02
C ASN A 100 11.83 24.81 4.45
N TYR A 101 11.44 23.71 5.13
CA TYR A 101 10.03 23.43 5.41
C TYR A 101 9.62 23.86 6.82
N SER A 102 10.43 23.54 7.83
CA SER A 102 10.20 23.93 9.22
C SER A 102 11.52 24.11 9.96
N GLN A 103 11.53 24.96 10.98
CA GLN A 103 12.66 25.07 11.90
C GLN A 103 12.56 24.06 13.06
N TYR A 104 11.43 23.36 13.17
CA TYR A 104 11.15 22.45 14.28
C TYR A 104 10.57 21.15 13.74
N ILE A 105 10.94 20.05 14.35
CA ILE A 105 10.36 18.72 14.11
C ILE A 105 8.95 18.72 14.69
N ASN A 106 7.93 18.90 13.86
CA ASN A 106 6.55 18.99 14.27
C ASN A 106 5.61 18.63 13.08
N TYR A 107 4.33 18.47 13.37
CA TYR A 107 3.34 18.34 12.31
C TYR A 107 3.35 19.56 11.40
N PHE A 108 3.28 19.31 10.12
CA PHE A 108 3.16 20.35 9.11
C PHE A 108 1.74 20.33 8.53
N PHE A 109 1.12 21.49 8.51
CA PHE A 109 -0.18 21.72 7.88
C PHE A 109 -0.09 22.91 6.95
N ALA A 110 -0.66 22.80 5.74
CA ALA A 110 -0.79 23.94 4.87
C ALA A 110 -1.67 25.02 5.51
N GLU A 111 -1.33 26.29 5.26
CA GLU A 111 -2.15 27.41 5.73
C GLU A 111 -3.53 27.34 5.09
N LYS A 112 -4.52 27.91 5.78
CA LYS A 112 -5.87 28.00 5.25
C LYS A 112 -5.86 28.68 3.88
N ASP A 113 -6.60 28.12 2.93
CA ASP A 113 -6.71 28.60 1.55
C ASP A 113 -5.40 28.49 0.71
N SER A 114 -4.37 27.82 1.21
CA SER A 114 -3.20 27.45 0.42
C SER A 114 -3.37 26.08 -0.24
N ILE A 115 -2.64 25.87 -1.34
CA ILE A 115 -2.61 24.58 -2.03
C ILE A 115 -1.49 23.75 -1.41
N TRP A 116 -1.78 22.50 -1.05
CA TRP A 116 -0.76 21.53 -0.69
C TRP A 116 0.04 21.18 -1.94
N GLY A 117 1.37 21.24 -1.84
CA GLY A 117 2.22 20.61 -2.84
C GLY A 117 2.17 19.10 -2.71
N SER A 118 2.64 18.40 -3.72
CA SER A 118 2.77 16.95 -3.73
C SER A 118 4.15 16.52 -4.20
N ASP A 119 4.44 15.24 -4.06
CA ASP A 119 5.59 14.57 -4.63
C ASP A 119 5.18 13.69 -5.81
N ASP A 120 6.15 12.96 -6.40
CA ASP A 120 5.88 12.09 -7.54
C ASP A 120 4.93 10.94 -7.20
N ASP A 121 4.93 10.45 -5.97
CA ASP A 121 4.06 9.36 -5.53
C ASP A 121 2.59 9.81 -5.57
N THR A 122 2.26 10.94 -4.96
CA THR A 122 0.92 11.51 -4.96
C THR A 122 0.48 11.92 -6.37
N ASP A 123 1.37 12.49 -7.17
CA ASP A 123 1.12 12.85 -8.57
C ASP A 123 0.75 11.62 -9.41
N ILE A 124 1.45 10.51 -9.24
CA ILE A 124 1.18 9.26 -9.96
C ILE A 124 -0.17 8.66 -9.56
N GLU A 125 -0.53 8.69 -8.28
CA GLU A 125 -1.85 8.25 -7.84
C GLU A 125 -2.97 9.08 -8.47
N TYR A 126 -2.79 10.39 -8.55
CA TYR A 126 -3.74 11.27 -9.23
C TYR A 126 -3.86 10.92 -10.72
N ILE A 127 -2.74 10.59 -11.40
CA ILE A 127 -2.75 10.12 -12.80
C ILE A 127 -3.56 8.83 -12.94
N TYR A 128 -3.45 7.88 -12.03
CA TYR A 128 -4.27 6.67 -12.05
C TYR A 128 -5.75 6.96 -11.81
N GLN A 129 -6.08 7.89 -10.91
CA GLN A 129 -7.46 8.34 -10.72
C GLN A 129 -8.03 8.94 -12.01
N GLU A 130 -7.28 9.82 -12.67
CA GLU A 130 -7.66 10.46 -13.92
C GLU A 130 -7.82 9.45 -15.06
N LEU A 131 -6.91 8.46 -15.15
CA LEU A 131 -6.98 7.38 -16.13
C LEU A 131 -8.27 6.57 -15.96
N LEU A 132 -8.66 6.23 -14.73
CA LEU A 132 -9.89 5.51 -14.46
C LEU A 132 -11.15 6.36 -14.69
N TYR A 133 -11.09 7.64 -14.35
CA TYR A 133 -12.21 8.56 -14.52
C TYR A 133 -12.56 8.80 -16.00
N ASN A 134 -11.54 8.94 -16.85
CA ASN A 134 -11.71 9.18 -18.29
C ASN A 134 -11.74 7.92 -19.12
N GLY A 135 -11.43 6.76 -18.53
CA GLY A 135 -11.44 5.48 -19.23
C GLY A 135 -12.85 4.95 -19.51
N GLU A 136 -13.02 4.25 -20.60
CA GLU A 136 -14.26 3.52 -20.90
C GLU A 136 -14.34 2.19 -20.14
N SER A 137 -13.23 1.73 -19.55
CA SER A 137 -13.07 0.46 -18.84
C SER A 137 -12.21 0.65 -17.59
N LEU A 138 -12.43 -0.19 -16.60
CA LEU A 138 -11.53 -0.34 -15.45
C LEU A 138 -10.28 -1.18 -15.79
N ASP A 139 -10.31 -1.90 -16.92
CA ASP A 139 -9.20 -2.71 -17.43
C ASP A 139 -8.37 -1.86 -18.39
N PHE A 140 -7.31 -1.25 -17.90
CA PHE A 140 -6.36 -0.54 -18.74
C PHE A 140 -5.13 -1.38 -19.04
N THR A 141 -4.52 -1.08 -20.19
CA THR A 141 -3.33 -1.76 -20.69
C THR A 141 -2.04 -1.05 -20.28
N GLY A 142 -0.90 -1.69 -20.50
CA GLY A 142 0.40 -1.02 -20.32
C GLY A 142 0.59 0.20 -21.21
N GLU A 143 -0.02 0.22 -22.41
CA GLU A 143 -0.01 1.41 -23.30
C GLU A 143 -0.85 2.55 -22.74
N ASP A 144 -1.96 2.27 -22.06
CA ASP A 144 -2.77 3.30 -21.40
C ASP A 144 -2.01 3.94 -20.25
N ILE A 145 -1.32 3.14 -19.42
CA ILE A 145 -0.45 3.64 -18.34
C ILE A 145 0.65 4.52 -18.92
N LYS A 146 1.37 4.03 -19.94
CA LYS A 146 2.42 4.79 -20.60
C LYS A 146 1.88 6.12 -21.14
N LYS A 147 0.76 6.08 -21.87
CA LYS A 147 0.14 7.29 -22.41
C LYS A 147 -0.21 8.29 -21.31
N ALA A 148 -0.78 7.84 -20.19
CA ALA A 148 -1.12 8.69 -19.07
C ALA A 148 0.13 9.33 -18.45
N TRP A 149 1.16 8.55 -18.16
CA TRP A 149 2.42 9.06 -17.61
C TRP A 149 3.10 10.05 -18.57
N MET A 150 3.18 9.75 -19.88
CA MET A 150 3.78 10.65 -20.86
C MET A 150 2.97 11.93 -21.07
N THR A 151 1.67 11.92 -20.78
CA THR A 151 0.79 13.09 -20.92
C THR A 151 0.90 14.01 -19.71
N HIS A 152 0.98 13.46 -18.51
CA HIS A 152 0.82 14.22 -17.27
C HIS A 152 2.12 14.45 -16.50
N ILE A 153 3.17 13.67 -16.76
CA ILE A 153 4.46 13.87 -16.10
C ILE A 153 5.35 14.78 -16.94
N HIS A 154 5.54 15.99 -16.46
CA HIS A 154 6.45 16.99 -17.04
C HIS A 154 7.78 16.92 -16.30
N HIS A 155 8.53 15.85 -16.60
CA HIS A 155 9.77 15.51 -15.91
C HIS A 155 10.79 16.64 -15.93
N LYS A 156 11.33 17.01 -14.77
CA LYS A 156 12.27 18.10 -14.49
C LYS A 156 11.73 19.52 -14.65
N GLU A 157 10.51 19.69 -15.08
CA GLU A 157 9.84 20.99 -15.14
C GLU A 157 8.91 21.16 -13.95
N GLU A 158 8.01 20.20 -13.73
CA GLU A 158 7.00 20.21 -12.68
C GLU A 158 7.09 18.99 -11.77
N ASN A 159 7.51 17.83 -12.32
CA ASN A 159 7.58 16.57 -11.60
C ASN A 159 9.03 16.08 -11.49
N PHE A 160 9.41 15.65 -10.29
CA PHE A 160 10.73 15.11 -9.99
C PHE A 160 10.59 13.65 -9.57
N LEU A 161 10.78 12.75 -10.54
CA LEU A 161 10.67 11.32 -10.31
C LEU A 161 11.91 10.76 -9.60
N TRP A 162 11.68 9.82 -8.71
CA TRP A 162 12.74 9.12 -7.99
C TRP A 162 12.88 7.66 -8.44
N VAL A 163 14.07 7.15 -8.28
CA VAL A 163 14.52 5.75 -8.39
C VAL A 163 13.73 4.89 -9.39
N SER A 164 12.78 4.06 -8.97
CA SER A 164 12.06 3.16 -9.87
C SER A 164 10.97 3.87 -10.68
N ASN A 165 10.38 4.95 -10.17
CA ASN A 165 9.49 5.82 -10.95
C ASN A 165 10.25 6.44 -12.13
N GLN A 166 11.42 7.03 -11.89
CA GLN A 166 12.28 7.57 -12.95
C GLN A 166 12.68 6.49 -13.97
N LYS A 167 13.07 5.31 -13.50
CA LYS A 167 13.48 4.24 -14.39
C LYS A 167 12.33 3.72 -15.25
N ALA A 168 11.13 3.57 -14.69
CA ALA A 168 9.95 3.17 -15.43
C ALA A 168 9.58 4.22 -16.49
N PHE A 169 9.63 5.50 -16.15
CA PHE A 169 9.40 6.61 -17.08
C PHE A 169 10.39 6.57 -18.25
N ASP A 170 11.69 6.39 -17.97
CA ASP A 170 12.73 6.28 -18.99
C ASP A 170 12.50 5.08 -19.94
N LEU A 171 12.07 3.93 -19.40
CA LEU A 171 11.75 2.75 -20.19
C LEU A 171 10.49 2.96 -21.06
N MET A 172 9.47 3.63 -20.52
CA MET A 172 8.27 4.00 -21.28
C MET A 172 8.58 4.95 -22.43
N ASN A 173 9.50 5.90 -22.24
CA ASN A 173 9.99 6.77 -23.31
C ASN A 173 10.72 5.98 -24.44
N GLN A 174 11.31 4.82 -24.09
CA GLN A 174 11.91 3.92 -25.06
C GLN A 174 10.93 2.96 -25.74
N GLY A 175 9.62 3.07 -25.40
CA GLY A 175 8.57 2.24 -25.96
C GLY A 175 8.29 0.95 -25.20
N ILE A 176 8.92 0.74 -24.05
CA ILE A 176 8.65 -0.41 -23.17
C ILE A 176 7.47 -0.05 -22.27
N VAL A 177 6.52 -0.96 -22.11
CA VAL A 177 5.30 -0.73 -21.32
C VAL A 177 5.18 -1.67 -20.13
N PRO A 178 4.43 -1.31 -19.07
CA PRO A 178 4.09 -2.27 -18.03
C PRO A 178 3.43 -3.54 -18.62
N PRO A 179 3.74 -4.73 -18.08
CA PRO A 179 4.55 -4.97 -16.88
C PRO A 179 6.06 -5.05 -17.13
N GLU A 180 6.55 -4.87 -18.37
CA GLU A 180 7.98 -5.04 -18.68
C GLU A 180 8.86 -3.91 -18.15
N THR A 181 8.31 -2.73 -17.82
CA THR A 181 9.04 -1.64 -17.19
C THR A 181 9.64 -1.98 -15.83
N SER A 182 9.11 -2.99 -15.15
CA SER A 182 9.65 -3.51 -13.88
C SER A 182 10.44 -4.81 -14.01
N ASN A 183 10.71 -5.26 -15.24
CA ASN A 183 11.47 -6.48 -15.45
C ASN A 183 12.89 -6.35 -14.86
N PRO A 184 13.33 -7.28 -13.96
CA PRO A 184 14.62 -7.23 -13.29
C PRO A 184 15.83 -7.15 -14.23
N ASP A 185 15.72 -7.65 -15.45
CA ASP A 185 16.81 -7.64 -16.43
C ASP A 185 17.10 -6.22 -16.96
N ILE A 186 16.11 -5.34 -16.97
CA ILE A 186 16.21 -3.99 -17.54
C ILE A 186 15.93 -2.86 -16.54
N ASN A 187 15.28 -3.18 -15.42
CA ASN A 187 15.03 -2.25 -14.30
C ASN A 187 15.73 -2.77 -13.03
N PRO A 188 16.92 -2.27 -12.69
CA PRO A 188 17.64 -2.69 -11.47
C PRO A 188 16.97 -2.23 -10.17
N TYR A 189 15.94 -1.38 -10.25
CA TYR A 189 15.25 -0.79 -9.10
C TYR A 189 13.89 -1.44 -8.78
N TYR A 190 13.62 -2.62 -9.33
CA TYR A 190 12.35 -3.33 -9.20
C TYR A 190 11.94 -3.72 -7.77
N GLU A 191 12.84 -3.63 -6.80
CA GLU A 191 12.61 -3.90 -5.35
C GLU A 191 12.61 -2.60 -4.52
N MET A 192 12.47 -1.43 -5.15
CA MET A 192 12.40 -0.16 -4.45
C MET A 192 10.98 0.18 -3.99
N ILE A 193 10.86 1.24 -3.18
CA ILE A 193 9.66 1.61 -2.44
C ILE A 193 8.48 2.06 -3.32
N ASP A 194 8.76 2.66 -4.48
CA ASP A 194 7.79 3.52 -5.19
C ASP A 194 6.40 2.89 -5.41
N ALA A 195 6.30 1.59 -5.77
CA ALA A 195 4.99 0.97 -5.99
C ALA A 195 4.09 0.95 -4.73
N GLN A 196 4.67 0.88 -3.54
CA GLN A 196 3.87 0.88 -2.30
C GLN A 196 3.34 2.28 -1.93
N LEU A 197 3.85 3.33 -2.58
CA LEU A 197 3.48 4.72 -2.38
C LEU A 197 2.63 5.30 -3.51
N THR A 198 2.52 4.58 -4.65
CA THR A 198 1.84 5.06 -5.85
C THR A 198 0.59 4.26 -6.22
N THR A 199 0.30 3.17 -5.50
CA THR A 199 -0.75 2.23 -5.92
C THR A 199 -1.78 1.86 -4.86
N GLU A 200 -1.67 2.34 -3.64
CA GLU A 200 -2.62 2.08 -2.57
C GLU A 200 -4.03 2.62 -2.86
N ILE A 201 -4.14 3.65 -3.70
CA ILE A 201 -5.42 4.20 -4.17
C ILE A 201 -6.32 3.13 -4.82
N PHE A 202 -5.73 2.09 -5.42
CA PHE A 202 -6.51 0.99 -6.01
C PHE A 202 -7.34 0.23 -4.98
N GLY A 203 -6.91 0.22 -3.71
CA GLY A 203 -7.74 -0.27 -2.62
C GLY A 203 -9.03 0.51 -2.44
N LEU A 204 -8.98 1.82 -2.66
CA LEU A 204 -10.17 2.68 -2.57
C LEU A 204 -11.12 2.48 -3.76
N PHE A 205 -10.60 2.20 -4.96
CA PHE A 205 -11.44 1.96 -6.14
C PHE A 205 -12.24 0.66 -6.04
N ALA A 206 -11.83 -0.26 -5.17
CA ALA A 206 -12.56 -1.49 -4.86
C ALA A 206 -12.81 -1.64 -3.35
N PRO A 207 -13.68 -0.79 -2.77
CA PRO A 207 -13.94 -0.79 -1.33
C PRO A 207 -14.49 -2.14 -0.88
N THR A 208 -13.91 -2.71 0.18
CA THR A 208 -14.24 -4.02 0.77
C THR A 208 -14.02 -5.24 -0.15
N LYS A 209 -13.39 -5.06 -1.31
CA LYS A 209 -13.17 -6.11 -2.32
C LYS A 209 -11.67 -6.25 -2.67
N PRO A 210 -10.82 -6.75 -1.75
CA PRO A 210 -9.38 -6.81 -1.96
C PRO A 210 -8.97 -7.53 -3.25
N ASN A 211 -9.66 -8.61 -3.62
CA ASN A 211 -9.32 -9.33 -4.86
C ASN A 211 -9.51 -8.46 -6.11
N ILE A 212 -10.60 -7.67 -6.16
CA ILE A 212 -10.83 -6.73 -7.26
C ILE A 212 -9.78 -5.62 -7.24
N ALA A 213 -9.43 -5.12 -6.06
CA ALA A 213 -8.38 -4.12 -5.90
C ALA A 213 -7.04 -4.62 -6.43
N LEU A 214 -6.68 -5.87 -6.14
CA LEU A 214 -5.47 -6.52 -6.63
C LEU A 214 -5.47 -6.71 -8.15
N ASP A 215 -6.61 -7.10 -8.72
CA ASP A 215 -6.74 -7.23 -10.18
C ASP A 215 -6.53 -5.86 -10.86
N LEU A 216 -7.16 -4.80 -10.33
CA LEU A 216 -7.02 -3.43 -10.85
C LEU A 216 -5.58 -2.89 -10.70
N SER A 217 -4.91 -3.19 -9.59
CA SER A 217 -3.55 -2.70 -9.30
C SER A 217 -2.43 -3.52 -9.95
N TYR A 218 -2.75 -4.62 -10.62
CA TYR A 218 -1.74 -5.54 -11.14
C TYR A 218 -0.71 -4.85 -12.06
N LEU A 219 -1.16 -4.12 -13.09
CA LEU A 219 -0.26 -3.39 -13.99
C LEU A 219 0.35 -2.14 -13.34
N PRO A 220 -0.40 -1.30 -12.60
CA PRO A 220 0.17 -0.19 -11.84
C PRO A 220 1.33 -0.59 -10.94
N ILE A 221 1.17 -1.61 -10.12
CA ILE A 221 2.26 -2.13 -9.28
C ILE A 221 3.45 -2.56 -10.14
N ARG A 222 3.17 -3.26 -11.25
CA ARG A 222 4.21 -3.77 -12.14
C ARG A 222 4.73 -2.75 -13.16
N THR A 223 4.37 -1.49 -12.98
CA THR A 223 5.04 -0.38 -13.64
C THR A 223 6.45 -0.20 -13.09
N THR A 224 6.63 -0.31 -11.78
CA THR A 224 7.89 -0.04 -11.08
C THR A 224 8.42 -1.23 -10.29
N ALA A 225 7.57 -2.14 -9.80
CA ALA A 225 7.95 -3.18 -8.83
C ALA A 225 7.73 -4.61 -9.32
N ARG A 226 8.57 -5.51 -8.82
CA ARG A 226 8.46 -6.96 -8.98
C ARG A 226 8.75 -7.65 -7.65
N GLU A 227 8.54 -8.97 -7.63
CA GLU A 227 8.89 -9.86 -6.54
C GLU A 227 8.38 -9.39 -5.18
N ASN A 228 9.29 -9.09 -4.22
CA ASN A 228 8.90 -8.74 -2.87
C ASN A 228 8.31 -7.32 -2.78
N ALA A 229 8.82 -6.38 -3.57
CA ALA A 229 8.26 -5.03 -3.62
C ALA A 229 6.83 -5.02 -4.16
N ALA A 230 6.53 -5.87 -5.13
CA ALA A 230 5.16 -6.05 -5.61
C ALA A 230 4.26 -6.66 -4.53
N ASP A 231 4.71 -7.71 -3.82
CA ASP A 231 3.97 -8.30 -2.70
C ASP A 231 3.67 -7.26 -1.59
N ILE A 232 4.62 -6.36 -1.32
CA ILE A 232 4.46 -5.29 -0.33
C ILE A 232 3.42 -4.25 -0.82
N ALA A 233 3.49 -3.83 -2.07
CA ALA A 233 2.48 -2.93 -2.65
C ALA A 233 1.08 -3.54 -2.60
N GLU A 234 0.94 -4.83 -2.94
CA GLU A 234 -0.31 -5.57 -2.82
C GLU A 234 -0.85 -5.60 -1.37
N PHE A 235 0.05 -5.69 -0.37
CA PHE A 235 -0.33 -5.59 1.04
C PHE A 235 -1.04 -4.27 1.34
N TYR A 236 -0.53 -3.13 0.87
CA TYR A 236 -1.15 -1.81 1.08
C TYR A 236 -2.47 -1.67 0.32
N VAL A 237 -2.54 -2.14 -0.91
CA VAL A 237 -3.80 -2.17 -1.68
C VAL A 237 -4.89 -2.93 -0.92
N ILE A 238 -4.56 -4.08 -0.33
CA ILE A 238 -5.49 -4.86 0.51
C ILE A 238 -5.92 -4.04 1.73
N MET A 239 -4.97 -3.42 2.44
CA MET A 239 -5.24 -2.60 3.62
C MET A 239 -6.25 -1.48 3.31
N HIS A 240 -6.02 -0.73 2.22
CA HIS A 240 -6.88 0.38 1.82
C HIS A 240 -8.28 -0.10 1.37
N SER A 241 -8.37 -1.21 0.65
CA SER A 241 -9.67 -1.83 0.33
C SER A 241 -10.46 -2.18 1.59
N LEU A 242 -9.81 -2.81 2.56
CA LEU A 242 -10.42 -3.21 3.83
C LEU A 242 -10.78 -2.02 4.74
N ALA A 243 -10.08 -0.88 4.62
CA ALA A 243 -10.36 0.32 5.41
C ALA A 243 -11.79 0.83 5.24
N SER A 244 -12.38 0.62 4.06
CA SER A 244 -13.76 0.99 3.75
C SER A 244 -14.81 0.11 4.42
N LYS A 245 -14.42 -1.02 4.99
CA LYS A 245 -15.38 -1.95 5.62
C LYS A 245 -15.91 -1.39 6.93
N ASN A 246 -17.22 -1.21 6.97
CA ASN A 246 -17.93 -0.89 8.20
C ASN A 246 -18.23 -2.20 8.95
N THR A 247 -17.44 -2.48 9.97
CA THR A 247 -17.66 -3.62 10.86
C THR A 247 -17.64 -3.12 12.30
N ASN A 248 -18.37 -3.82 13.17
CA ASN A 248 -18.44 -3.47 14.59
C ASN A 248 -17.16 -3.85 15.32
N TYR A 249 -16.04 -3.18 14.99
CA TYR A 249 -14.82 -3.30 15.78
C TYR A 249 -14.97 -2.56 17.11
N ARG A 250 -14.33 -3.08 18.16
CA ARG A 250 -14.36 -2.46 19.49
C ARG A 250 -13.61 -1.14 19.52
N SER A 251 -12.56 -1.04 18.68
CA SER A 251 -11.69 0.14 18.59
C SER A 251 -11.07 0.25 17.20
N MET A 252 -10.48 1.40 16.87
CA MET A 252 -9.68 1.59 15.65
C MET A 252 -8.46 0.68 15.66
N LYS A 253 -7.83 0.49 16.81
CA LYS A 253 -6.74 -0.49 17.02
C LYS A 253 -7.15 -1.89 16.55
N ASP A 254 -8.30 -2.40 16.98
CA ASP A 254 -8.78 -3.73 16.58
C ASP A 254 -9.00 -3.82 15.07
N LYS A 255 -9.52 -2.75 14.47
CA LYS A 255 -9.71 -2.66 13.01
C LYS A 255 -8.37 -2.72 12.27
N ILE A 256 -7.39 -1.94 12.69
CA ILE A 256 -6.06 -1.91 12.07
C ILE A 256 -5.39 -3.28 12.19
N LEU A 257 -5.41 -3.88 13.37
CA LEU A 257 -4.84 -5.22 13.58
C LEU A 257 -5.51 -6.28 12.69
N TRP A 258 -6.82 -6.20 12.53
CA TRP A 258 -7.53 -7.10 11.62
C TRP A 258 -7.14 -6.86 10.16
N MET A 259 -7.09 -5.62 9.69
CA MET A 259 -6.68 -5.29 8.33
C MET A 259 -5.25 -5.78 8.05
N ALA A 260 -4.32 -5.46 8.93
CA ALA A 260 -2.91 -5.85 8.79
C ALA A 260 -2.73 -7.37 8.76
N LYS A 261 -3.40 -8.11 9.64
CA LYS A 261 -3.37 -9.59 9.63
C LYS A 261 -4.00 -10.19 8.38
N THR A 262 -5.08 -9.58 7.89
CA THR A 262 -5.72 -10.02 6.64
C THR A 262 -4.78 -9.81 5.46
N ALA A 263 -4.16 -8.64 5.36
CA ALA A 263 -3.17 -8.36 4.31
C ALA A 263 -1.93 -9.26 4.46
N ARG A 264 -1.45 -9.52 5.70
CA ARG A 264 -0.35 -10.46 5.96
C ARG A 264 -0.63 -11.87 5.40
N SER A 265 -1.89 -12.33 5.46
CA SER A 265 -2.24 -13.66 4.95
C SER A 265 -2.06 -13.80 3.42
N HIS A 266 -1.94 -12.69 2.71
CA HIS A 266 -1.62 -12.66 1.28
C HIS A 266 -0.12 -12.87 1.01
N LEU A 267 0.74 -12.48 1.95
CA LEU A 267 2.19 -12.62 1.81
C LEU A 267 2.64 -14.07 1.99
N SER A 268 3.57 -14.51 1.14
CA SER A 268 4.15 -15.85 1.24
C SER A 268 5.07 -16.00 2.45
N ASP A 269 4.83 -17.00 3.31
CA ASP A 269 5.66 -17.30 4.49
C ASP A 269 7.13 -17.58 4.17
N LYS A 270 7.45 -17.90 2.91
CA LYS A 270 8.82 -18.16 2.46
C LYS A 270 9.61 -16.88 2.18
N LYS A 271 8.93 -15.78 1.91
CA LYS A 271 9.53 -14.50 1.53
C LYS A 271 9.78 -13.59 2.75
N TYR A 272 10.72 -12.66 2.61
CA TYR A 272 11.06 -11.75 3.71
C TYR A 272 9.92 -10.80 4.12
N PRO A 273 9.02 -10.31 3.25
CA PRO A 273 7.95 -9.42 3.70
C PRO A 273 7.06 -10.06 4.77
N ALA A 274 6.70 -11.33 4.60
CA ALA A 274 5.92 -12.06 5.59
C ALA A 274 6.66 -12.18 6.93
N LYS A 275 7.93 -12.55 6.89
CA LYS A 275 8.78 -12.70 8.08
C LYS A 275 9.06 -11.38 8.77
N MET A 276 9.19 -10.30 8.01
CA MET A 276 9.36 -8.94 8.52
C MET A 276 8.09 -8.48 9.23
N PHE A 277 6.92 -8.72 8.64
CA PHE A 277 5.64 -8.47 9.31
C PHE A 277 5.57 -9.23 10.65
N ASP A 278 5.83 -10.54 10.63
CA ASP A 278 5.76 -11.38 11.83
C ASP A 278 6.75 -10.92 12.90
N PHE A 279 7.94 -10.49 12.51
CA PHE A 279 8.95 -9.93 13.42
C PHE A 279 8.45 -8.65 14.09
N VAL A 280 7.97 -7.67 13.32
CA VAL A 280 7.45 -6.40 13.87
C VAL A 280 6.22 -6.65 14.74
N TYR A 281 5.31 -7.51 14.26
CA TYR A 281 4.11 -7.87 15.01
C TYR A 281 4.44 -8.54 16.35
N GLN A 282 5.46 -9.42 16.40
CA GLN A 282 5.92 -10.02 17.65
C GLN A 282 6.46 -8.97 18.62
N LYS A 283 7.30 -8.01 18.13
CA LYS A 283 7.79 -6.91 18.96
C LYS A 283 6.67 -6.10 19.60
N TYR A 284 5.66 -5.79 18.79
CA TYR A 284 4.46 -5.10 19.26
C TYR A 284 3.70 -5.92 20.33
N CYS A 285 3.51 -7.21 20.13
CA CYS A 285 2.84 -8.09 21.09
C CYS A 285 3.63 -8.23 22.40
N ASP A 286 4.95 -8.24 22.33
CA ASP A 286 5.85 -8.31 23.47
C ASP A 286 6.04 -6.97 24.18
N GLN A 287 5.34 -5.90 23.71
CA GLN A 287 5.38 -4.55 24.27
C GLN A 287 6.79 -3.94 24.31
N ILE A 288 7.64 -4.33 23.35
CA ILE A 288 8.95 -3.70 23.16
C ILE A 288 8.72 -2.24 22.73
N PRO A 289 9.45 -1.24 23.27
CA PRO A 289 9.35 0.14 22.80
C PRO A 289 9.55 0.23 21.29
N TRP A 290 8.82 1.13 20.62
CA TRP A 290 8.89 1.22 19.15
C TRP A 290 10.29 1.61 18.66
N GLU A 291 11.03 2.42 19.42
CA GLU A 291 12.42 2.78 19.11
C GLU A 291 13.33 1.55 19.10
N ASP A 292 13.19 0.68 20.09
CA ASP A 292 13.96 -0.58 20.15
C ASP A 292 13.54 -1.53 19.03
N ALA A 293 12.23 -1.60 18.74
CA ALA A 293 11.71 -2.43 17.63
C ALA A 293 12.25 -1.95 16.27
N ARG A 294 12.33 -0.62 16.05
CA ARG A 294 12.93 0.00 14.87
C ARG A 294 14.42 -0.33 14.76
N ASP A 295 15.17 -0.16 15.84
CA ASP A 295 16.62 -0.42 15.87
C ASP A 295 16.93 -1.89 15.59
N GLU A 296 16.15 -2.79 16.19
CA GLU A 296 16.29 -4.23 15.92
C GLU A 296 15.86 -4.59 14.48
N LEU A 297 14.82 -3.96 13.94
CA LEU A 297 14.40 -4.14 12.55
C LEU A 297 15.54 -3.76 11.59
N ASN A 298 16.11 -2.56 11.78
CA ASN A 298 17.23 -2.08 10.99
C ASN A 298 18.44 -3.00 11.11
N PHE A 299 18.80 -3.41 12.32
CA PHE A 299 19.91 -4.33 12.55
C PHE A 299 19.71 -5.67 11.83
N ARG A 300 18.50 -6.26 11.97
CA ARG A 300 18.16 -7.54 11.36
C ARG A 300 18.23 -7.51 9.83
N TYR A 301 17.65 -6.49 9.20
CA TYR A 301 17.48 -6.46 7.75
C TYR A 301 18.55 -5.65 7.03
N GLN A 302 18.87 -4.45 7.48
CA GLN A 302 19.87 -3.60 6.82
C GLN A 302 21.31 -4.01 7.15
N ILE A 303 21.58 -4.50 8.36
CA ILE A 303 22.94 -4.87 8.77
C ILE A 303 23.20 -6.35 8.55
N GLN A 304 22.34 -7.23 9.09
CA GLN A 304 22.53 -8.68 9.01
C GLN A 304 22.02 -9.30 7.71
N ASN A 305 21.17 -8.61 6.96
CA ASN A 305 20.53 -9.12 5.73
C ASN A 305 19.82 -10.46 5.92
N MET A 306 19.08 -10.59 7.01
CA MET A 306 18.34 -11.81 7.32
C MET A 306 17.24 -12.09 6.29
N ASP A 307 16.80 -13.34 6.25
CA ASP A 307 15.66 -13.77 5.43
C ASP A 307 15.82 -13.54 3.91
N ASN A 308 17.07 -13.51 3.42
CA ASN A 308 17.44 -13.21 2.04
C ASN A 308 17.11 -11.76 1.62
N TYR A 309 17.02 -10.85 2.56
CA TYR A 309 16.93 -9.42 2.28
C TYR A 309 18.25 -8.91 1.70
N LEU A 310 18.25 -8.53 0.42
CA LEU A 310 19.49 -8.29 -0.33
C LEU A 310 19.75 -6.81 -0.67
N TRP A 311 18.76 -5.95 -0.53
CA TRP A 311 18.86 -4.58 -1.08
C TRP A 311 19.81 -3.67 -0.34
N SER A 312 20.00 -3.87 0.94
CA SER A 312 20.98 -3.12 1.73
C SER A 312 22.42 -3.22 1.21
N LYS A 313 22.73 -4.26 0.43
CA LYS A 313 24.06 -4.45 -0.16
C LYS A 313 24.26 -3.73 -1.50
N LYS A 314 23.18 -3.39 -2.19
CA LYS A 314 23.22 -2.81 -3.55
C LYS A 314 23.11 -1.29 -3.54
N ASP A 315 22.27 -0.75 -2.67
CA ASP A 315 22.10 0.68 -2.53
C ASP A 315 23.08 1.21 -1.48
N LYS A 316 24.09 1.89 -1.94
CA LYS A 316 25.13 2.50 -1.09
C LYS A 316 24.85 3.96 -0.76
N THR A 317 23.91 4.59 -1.43
CA THR A 317 23.65 6.03 -1.33
C THR A 317 23.18 6.42 0.05
N CYS A 318 22.22 5.68 0.60
CA CYS A 318 21.67 5.90 1.93
C CYS A 318 21.47 4.59 2.69
N ASN A 319 22.39 3.64 2.49
CA ASN A 319 22.34 2.34 3.15
C ASN A 319 21.05 1.54 2.90
N GLY A 320 20.50 1.65 1.69
CA GLY A 320 19.27 0.95 1.28
C GLY A 320 17.98 1.62 1.71
N CYS A 321 17.98 2.93 1.97
CA CYS A 321 16.81 3.65 2.45
C CYS A 321 15.62 3.64 1.47
N PHE A 322 15.86 3.47 0.17
CA PHE A 322 14.81 3.37 -0.83
C PHE A 322 14.26 1.94 -1.05
N ALA A 323 14.80 0.95 -0.34
CA ALA A 323 14.34 -0.42 -0.50
C ALA A 323 12.91 -0.61 0.05
N ALA A 324 12.04 -1.29 -0.70
CA ALA A 324 10.66 -1.54 -0.30
C ALA A 324 10.55 -2.19 1.08
N GLY A 325 11.41 -3.15 1.38
CA GLY A 325 11.33 -3.92 2.62
C GLY A 325 11.56 -3.11 3.88
N ILE A 326 12.64 -2.31 3.98
CA ILE A 326 12.89 -1.55 5.21
C ILE A 326 11.81 -0.49 5.45
N ASN A 327 11.30 0.12 4.39
CA ASN A 327 10.21 1.07 4.48
C ASN A 327 8.89 0.39 4.88
N PHE A 328 8.64 -0.82 4.38
CA PHE A 328 7.52 -1.65 4.85
C PHE A 328 7.62 -1.95 6.35
N GLY A 329 8.80 -2.38 6.81
CA GLY A 329 9.03 -2.64 8.23
C GLY A 329 8.84 -1.40 9.12
N ALA A 330 9.34 -0.24 8.67
CA ALA A 330 9.17 1.04 9.38
C ALA A 330 7.69 1.44 9.45
N SER A 331 6.97 1.37 8.34
CA SER A 331 5.54 1.70 8.32
C SER A 331 4.69 0.73 9.14
N LEU A 332 5.07 -0.55 9.23
CA LEU A 332 4.41 -1.50 10.13
C LEU A 332 4.59 -1.10 11.60
N ILE A 333 5.76 -0.61 11.99
CA ILE A 333 5.99 -0.09 13.34
C ILE A 333 5.05 1.09 13.59
N SER A 334 5.05 2.09 12.72
CA SER A 334 4.15 3.24 12.85
C SER A 334 2.68 2.84 12.92
N LEU A 335 2.25 1.95 12.06
CA LEU A 335 0.87 1.47 11.98
C LEU A 335 0.43 0.73 13.26
N LEU A 336 1.26 -0.19 13.75
CA LEU A 336 0.90 -1.03 14.89
C LEU A 336 1.00 -0.26 16.21
N TYR A 337 2.05 0.51 16.41
CA TYR A 337 2.27 1.25 17.66
C TYR A 337 1.47 2.56 17.73
N GLY A 338 1.07 3.12 16.60
CA GLY A 338 0.12 4.23 16.53
C GLY A 338 -1.31 3.85 16.93
N GLU A 339 -1.64 2.55 16.93
CA GLU A 339 -2.89 1.97 17.45
C GLU A 339 -4.19 2.63 16.92
N GLY A 340 -4.10 3.28 15.75
CA GLY A 340 -5.22 3.97 15.10
C GLY A 340 -5.36 5.43 15.49
N ASP A 341 -4.45 5.98 16.29
CA ASP A 341 -4.30 7.42 16.43
C ASP A 341 -3.42 7.96 15.30
N LEU A 342 -3.97 8.85 14.46
CA LEU A 342 -3.26 9.39 13.30
C LEU A 342 -2.01 10.16 13.72
N LYS A 343 -2.09 10.95 14.79
CA LYS A 343 -0.97 11.79 15.24
C LYS A 343 0.16 10.94 15.81
N GLU A 344 -0.16 9.91 16.58
CA GLU A 344 0.86 8.98 17.08
C GLU A 344 1.45 8.16 15.93
N THR A 345 0.65 7.72 14.95
CA THR A 345 1.14 7.00 13.76
C THR A 345 2.15 7.82 12.96
N ILE A 346 1.85 9.11 12.71
CA ILE A 346 2.76 10.02 11.97
C ILE A 346 4.04 10.33 12.78
N LYS A 347 3.92 10.37 14.11
CA LYS A 347 5.03 10.73 15.02
C LYS A 347 6.04 9.59 15.23
N ILE A 348 5.63 8.36 14.98
CA ILE A 348 6.45 7.16 15.06
C ILE A 348 7.15 6.91 13.73
#